data_c3966a08aa0958af68bab5a0deecea14
#
_entry.id   c3966a08aa0958af68bab5a0deecea14
#
_cell.length_a   1.000
_cell.length_b   1.000
_cell.length_c   1.000
_cell.angle_alpha   90.00
_cell.angle_beta   90.00
_cell.angle_gamma   90.00
#
_symmetry.space_group_name_H-M   'P 1'
#
loop_
_entity.id
_entity.type
_entity.pdbx_description
1 polymer ?
#
loop_
_entity_poly.entity_id
_entity_poly.type
_entity_poly.pdbx_seq_one_letter_code
_entity_poly.pdbx_strand_id
1 'polypeptide(L)'
;GRALPIEVRAGNIFFIPPQCLFNPACGQFPPPAPTLASPFTGFILPGAGAAGINIIDNGLQNPMVQQFNIGIQHEFARDYVVRADYLHDFGTHFIIGRTIGQVFNPVVGGPDLVKNLESSVKTKYDGLLLSVERRFAHGYQFRASYTLSKAFNYANDDQIPFSNGPLDPNNLQLEYGPTPNDQRHRFTFAGVFAAPLGLQFAPIFTLASGVPMDILLPDGSTRIPALQRNAGGRLFHTGAELNAFIQQLNAASGIAGQPLPLVRNDARFNDSFNSFDLRVTRPFKLGEHVRVEPIVEVFNLFNVTNVLGVSNVNYSGFSNVLVRDSNDPTSAGFLRSSSFGRPVTTAGGVFGSGGPRAFQFAVRTTF
;
A
#
# COMPACT_ATOMS: atom_id res chain seq x y z
N GLY A 1 20.10 -2.49 -36.69
CA GLY A 1 20.14 -2.41 -35.25
C GLY A 1 19.50 -1.10 -34.80
N ARG A 2 18.34 -1.17 -34.14
CA ARG A 2 17.75 0.02 -33.48
C ARG A 2 18.62 0.31 -32.26
N ALA A 3 19.12 1.54 -32.16
CA ALA A 3 19.79 1.99 -30.96
C ALA A 3 18.80 1.92 -29.79
N LEU A 4 19.18 1.20 -28.73
CA LEU A 4 18.40 1.16 -27.50
C LEU A 4 18.41 2.57 -26.89
N PRO A 5 17.27 3.12 -26.49
CA PRO A 5 17.28 4.32 -25.68
C PRO A 5 17.94 3.97 -24.33
N ILE A 6 19.03 4.61 -24.03
CA ILE A 6 19.75 4.49 -22.76
C ILE A 6 19.52 5.76 -21.98
N GLU A 7 18.91 5.65 -20.81
CA GLU A 7 18.79 6.75 -19.86
C GLU A 7 19.92 6.63 -18.84
N VAL A 8 20.82 7.59 -18.82
CA VAL A 8 21.84 7.72 -17.78
C VAL A 8 21.34 8.75 -16.77
N ARG A 9 21.04 8.32 -15.57
CA ARG A 9 20.71 9.21 -14.47
C ARG A 9 21.97 9.55 -13.69
N ALA A 10 22.41 10.80 -13.80
CA ALA A 10 23.31 11.38 -12.81
C ALA A 10 22.47 11.97 -11.68
N GLY A 11 22.74 11.60 -10.42
CA GLY A 11 22.10 12.22 -9.27
C GLY A 11 22.33 13.75 -9.33
N ASN A 12 21.25 14.54 -9.41
CA ASN A 12 21.26 16.00 -9.54
C ASN A 12 21.86 16.55 -10.83
N ILE A 13 21.33 16.18 -11.98
CA ILE A 13 21.63 16.82 -13.28
C ILE A 13 21.41 18.35 -13.26
N PHE A 14 20.61 18.87 -12.31
CA PHE A 14 20.30 20.29 -12.21
C PHE A 14 21.33 21.12 -11.45
N PHE A 15 22.37 20.53 -10.88
CA PHE A 15 23.44 21.26 -10.21
C PHE A 15 24.77 21.04 -10.94
N ILE A 16 24.94 21.73 -12.06
CA ILE A 16 26.29 21.95 -12.61
C ILE A 16 26.96 22.96 -11.67
N PRO A 17 27.98 22.60 -10.91
CA PRO A 17 28.70 23.60 -10.11
C PRO A 17 29.11 24.74 -11.01
N PRO A 18 28.93 26.00 -10.62
CA PRO A 18 29.28 27.15 -11.46
C PRO A 18 30.71 27.10 -12.04
N GLN A 19 31.61 26.46 -11.30
CA GLN A 19 32.99 26.24 -11.73
C GLN A 19 33.15 25.26 -12.90
N CYS A 20 32.14 24.46 -13.19
CA CYS A 20 32.14 23.49 -14.31
C CYS A 20 31.49 24.03 -15.57
N LEU A 21 30.80 25.16 -15.53
CA LEU A 21 30.06 25.73 -16.66
C LEU A 21 31.00 26.11 -17.84
N PHE A 22 32.23 26.44 -17.55
CA PHE A 22 33.22 26.85 -18.56
C PHE A 22 34.61 26.22 -18.33
N ASN A 23 34.71 25.18 -17.50
CA ASN A 23 35.98 24.54 -17.20
C ASN A 23 36.15 23.26 -18.03
N PRO A 24 37.09 23.22 -18.97
CA PRO A 24 37.35 22.04 -19.81
C PRO A 24 37.76 20.80 -19.01
N ALA A 25 38.22 20.95 -17.76
CA ALA A 25 38.52 19.84 -16.89
C ALA A 25 37.26 19.10 -16.39
N CYS A 26 36.06 19.69 -16.51
CA CYS A 26 34.78 19.06 -16.19
C CYS A 26 34.22 18.24 -17.37
N GLY A 27 34.89 18.15 -18.49
CA GLY A 27 34.44 17.42 -19.66
C GLY A 27 33.58 18.24 -20.64
N GLN A 28 33.04 17.57 -21.65
CA GLN A 28 32.23 18.18 -22.70
C GLN A 28 30.79 18.33 -22.27
N PHE A 29 30.21 19.51 -22.43
CA PHE A 29 28.79 19.75 -22.17
C PHE A 29 28.08 20.28 -23.43
N PRO A 30 26.94 19.72 -23.84
CA PRO A 30 26.30 18.52 -23.32
C PRO A 30 27.14 17.28 -23.60
N PRO A 31 27.08 16.25 -22.73
CA PRO A 31 27.79 15.02 -22.97
C PRO A 31 27.28 14.34 -24.26
N PRO A 32 28.14 13.67 -25.03
CA PRO A 32 27.68 12.90 -26.17
C PRO A 32 26.72 11.80 -25.72
N ALA A 33 25.75 11.44 -26.57
CA ALA A 33 24.79 10.40 -26.25
C ALA A 33 25.50 9.08 -25.93
N PRO A 34 25.16 8.44 -24.79
CA PRO A 34 25.77 7.17 -24.43
C PRO A 34 25.37 6.06 -25.41
N THR A 35 26.29 5.15 -25.66
CA THR A 35 26.07 3.96 -26.49
C THR A 35 26.25 2.69 -25.66
N LEU A 36 25.75 1.54 -26.16
CA LEU A 36 25.94 0.27 -25.46
C LEU A 36 27.44 -0.11 -25.32
N ALA A 37 28.27 0.29 -26.29
CA ALA A 37 29.71 0.06 -26.24
C ALA A 37 30.46 1.08 -25.36
N SER A 38 29.88 2.27 -25.17
CA SER A 38 30.44 3.33 -24.34
C SER A 38 29.29 4.02 -23.57
N PRO A 39 28.81 3.40 -22.53
CA PRO A 39 27.67 3.91 -21.75
C PRO A 39 28.00 5.17 -20.95
N PHE A 40 29.27 5.44 -20.72
CA PHE A 40 29.74 6.62 -20.01
C PHE A 40 30.54 7.50 -20.97
N THR A 41 29.91 8.49 -21.54
CA THR A 41 30.55 9.40 -22.48
C THR A 41 30.79 10.76 -21.84
N GLY A 42 32.00 11.04 -21.57
CA GLY A 42 32.62 12.34 -21.64
C GLY A 42 32.38 13.39 -20.59
N PHE A 43 31.32 13.46 -19.86
CA PHE A 43 31.12 14.52 -18.87
C PHE A 43 31.20 13.99 -17.43
N ILE A 44 32.28 14.36 -16.77
CA ILE A 44 32.47 14.02 -15.34
C ILE A 44 32.06 15.23 -14.51
N LEU A 45 30.95 15.09 -13.76
CA LEU A 45 30.64 16.01 -12.68
C LEU A 45 31.44 15.64 -11.45
N PRO A 46 32.41 16.45 -11.01
CA PRO A 46 33.14 16.19 -9.79
C PRO A 46 32.15 16.13 -8.61
N GLY A 47 32.08 14.98 -7.92
CA GLY A 47 31.20 14.76 -6.80
C GLY A 47 29.78 14.31 -7.16
N ALA A 48 29.42 14.12 -8.42
CA ALA A 48 28.18 13.48 -8.80
C ALA A 48 28.35 11.95 -8.81
N GLY A 49 27.69 11.27 -7.90
CA GLY A 49 27.53 9.83 -8.01
C GLY A 49 26.64 9.51 -9.21
N ALA A 50 27.02 8.57 -10.06
CA ALA A 50 26.13 8.08 -11.10
C ALA A 50 25.00 7.25 -10.47
N ALA A 51 23.78 7.50 -10.88
CA ALA A 51 22.59 6.85 -10.32
C ALA A 51 22.24 5.52 -11.04
N GLY A 52 23.19 4.91 -11.73
CA GLY A 52 22.99 3.69 -12.50
C GLY A 52 22.64 3.94 -13.96
N ILE A 53 22.72 2.88 -14.76
CA ILE A 53 22.32 2.88 -16.16
C ILE A 53 20.94 2.22 -16.26
N ASN A 54 20.00 2.95 -16.85
CA ASN A 54 18.68 2.41 -17.14
C ASN A 54 18.57 2.15 -18.65
N ILE A 55 18.22 0.91 -19.01
CA ILE A 55 17.97 0.51 -20.38
C ILE A 55 16.53 0.06 -20.54
N ILE A 56 16.01 0.17 -21.73
CA ILE A 56 14.65 -0.28 -22.06
C ILE A 56 14.77 -1.55 -22.87
N ASP A 57 14.05 -2.58 -22.45
CA ASP A 57 13.98 -3.84 -23.17
C ASP A 57 13.40 -3.63 -24.58
N ASN A 58 14.00 -4.28 -25.57
CA ASN A 58 13.50 -4.22 -26.95
C ASN A 58 12.11 -4.85 -27.14
N GLY A 59 11.76 -5.77 -26.26
CA GLY A 59 10.46 -6.45 -26.21
C GLY A 59 9.43 -5.77 -25.31
N LEU A 60 9.68 -4.52 -24.88
CA LEU A 60 8.74 -3.82 -23.99
C LEU A 60 7.36 -3.72 -24.62
N GLN A 61 6.35 -4.16 -23.88
CA GLN A 61 4.95 -4.13 -24.28
C GLN A 61 4.14 -3.27 -23.30
N ASN A 62 3.05 -2.72 -23.80
CA ASN A 62 2.12 -2.00 -22.95
C ASN A 62 1.39 -2.96 -22.01
N PRO A 63 1.13 -2.56 -20.76
CA PRO A 63 0.28 -3.33 -19.85
C PRO A 63 -1.08 -3.62 -20.48
N MET A 64 -1.55 -4.82 -20.28
CA MET A 64 -2.88 -5.27 -20.73
C MET A 64 -3.61 -5.88 -19.55
N VAL A 65 -4.86 -5.47 -19.32
CA VAL A 65 -5.74 -6.06 -18.31
C VAL A 65 -6.92 -6.73 -18.99
N GLN A 66 -7.18 -7.97 -18.63
CA GLN A 66 -8.36 -8.73 -18.99
C GLN A 66 -9.29 -8.79 -17.77
N GLN A 67 -10.52 -8.35 -17.96
CA GLN A 67 -11.52 -8.33 -16.91
C GLN A 67 -12.69 -9.25 -17.27
N PHE A 68 -13.04 -10.12 -16.34
CA PHE A 68 -14.19 -11.01 -16.43
C PHE A 68 -15.14 -10.69 -15.28
N ASN A 69 -16.41 -10.52 -15.62
CA ASN A 69 -17.45 -10.30 -14.63
C ASN A 69 -18.62 -11.24 -14.93
N ILE A 70 -19.09 -11.93 -13.89
CA ILE A 70 -20.34 -12.68 -13.93
C ILE A 70 -21.18 -12.32 -12.72
N GLY A 71 -22.43 -11.97 -12.95
CA GLY A 71 -23.30 -11.54 -11.88
C GLY A 71 -24.73 -12.05 -12.04
N ILE A 72 -25.41 -12.18 -10.92
CA ILE A 72 -26.82 -12.47 -10.84
C ILE A 72 -27.51 -11.42 -9.97
N GLN A 73 -28.66 -10.97 -10.42
CA GLN A 73 -29.52 -10.09 -9.67
C GLN A 73 -30.92 -10.67 -9.64
N HIS A 74 -31.54 -10.67 -8.46
CA HIS A 74 -32.88 -11.19 -8.26
C HIS A 74 -33.70 -10.28 -7.35
N GLU A 75 -34.92 -9.97 -7.76
CA GLU A 75 -35.91 -9.29 -6.94
C GLU A 75 -36.77 -10.38 -6.27
N PHE A 76 -36.57 -10.60 -4.95
CA PHE A 76 -37.21 -11.70 -4.24
C PHE A 76 -38.43 -11.30 -3.42
N ALA A 77 -38.77 -10.05 -3.33
CA ALA A 77 -40.02 -9.49 -2.82
C ALA A 77 -40.18 -8.12 -3.48
N ARG A 78 -41.35 -7.55 -3.46
CA ARG A 78 -41.69 -6.30 -4.18
C ARG A 78 -40.66 -5.18 -4.01
N ASP A 79 -39.94 -5.17 -2.87
CA ASP A 79 -39.07 -4.07 -2.50
C ASP A 79 -37.60 -4.50 -2.30
N TYR A 80 -37.25 -5.78 -2.45
CA TYR A 80 -35.95 -6.31 -2.14
C TYR A 80 -35.22 -6.81 -3.40
N VAL A 81 -34.00 -6.37 -3.56
CA VAL A 81 -33.11 -6.83 -4.62
C VAL A 81 -31.85 -7.40 -3.98
N VAL A 82 -31.46 -8.60 -4.35
CA VAL A 82 -30.16 -9.20 -4.05
C VAL A 82 -29.32 -9.25 -5.30
N ARG A 83 -28.03 -9.01 -5.13
CA ARG A 83 -27.07 -9.08 -6.22
C ARG A 83 -25.82 -9.79 -5.75
N ALA A 84 -25.28 -10.67 -6.60
CA ALA A 84 -24.00 -11.31 -6.40
C ALA A 84 -23.20 -11.20 -7.72
N ASP A 85 -22.02 -10.62 -7.65
CA ASP A 85 -21.09 -10.48 -8.77
C ASP A 85 -19.75 -11.10 -8.40
N TYR A 86 -19.17 -11.85 -9.30
CA TYR A 86 -17.79 -12.26 -9.25
C TYR A 86 -17.00 -11.52 -10.31
N LEU A 87 -15.93 -10.87 -9.88
CA LEU A 87 -15.01 -10.12 -10.72
C LEU A 87 -13.64 -10.77 -10.67
N HIS A 88 -13.07 -11.01 -11.84
CA HIS A 88 -11.71 -11.50 -12.00
C HIS A 88 -10.96 -10.60 -12.97
N ASP A 89 -9.86 -9.97 -12.50
CA ASP A 89 -8.96 -9.20 -13.33
C ASP A 89 -7.61 -9.92 -13.39
N PHE A 90 -7.08 -10.03 -14.59
CA PHE A 90 -5.75 -10.54 -14.84
C PHE A 90 -4.98 -9.56 -15.74
N GLY A 91 -3.92 -8.99 -15.18
CA GLY A 91 -3.07 -8.06 -15.89
C GLY A 91 -1.72 -8.68 -16.24
N THR A 92 -1.25 -8.40 -17.45
CA THR A 92 0.05 -8.84 -17.97
C THR A 92 0.85 -7.66 -18.49
N HIS A 93 2.14 -7.88 -18.73
CA HIS A 93 3.06 -6.89 -19.28
C HIS A 93 3.21 -5.61 -18.43
N PHE A 94 2.98 -5.72 -17.11
CA PHE A 94 3.31 -4.61 -16.22
C PHE A 94 4.82 -4.44 -16.14
N ILE A 95 5.23 -3.19 -15.99
CA ILE A 95 6.62 -2.79 -16.14
C ILE A 95 7.34 -2.88 -14.78
N ILE A 96 8.55 -3.44 -14.81
CA ILE A 96 9.45 -3.47 -13.66
C ILE A 96 10.87 -3.11 -14.09
N GLY A 97 11.60 -2.39 -13.23
CA GLY A 97 13.02 -2.14 -13.41
C GLY A 97 13.85 -3.22 -12.70
N ARG A 98 14.43 -4.15 -13.45
CA ARG A 98 15.25 -5.24 -12.92
C ARG A 98 16.72 -4.99 -13.11
N THR A 99 17.54 -5.14 -12.07
CA THR A 99 19.01 -5.11 -12.19
C THR A 99 19.47 -6.38 -12.92
N ILE A 100 20.14 -6.19 -14.07
CA ILE A 100 20.61 -7.29 -14.92
C ILE A 100 22.14 -7.45 -14.90
N GLY A 101 22.86 -6.52 -14.29
CA GLY A 101 24.30 -6.58 -14.21
C GLY A 101 24.93 -5.31 -13.65
N GLN A 102 26.24 -5.27 -13.77
CA GLN A 102 27.06 -4.12 -13.38
C GLN A 102 28.02 -3.78 -14.49
N VAL A 103 28.32 -2.51 -14.61
CA VAL A 103 29.37 -1.99 -15.50
C VAL A 103 30.33 -1.12 -14.69
N PHE A 104 31.58 -1.04 -15.11
CA PHE A 104 32.53 -0.12 -14.49
C PHE A 104 32.17 1.32 -14.90
N ASN A 105 31.94 2.17 -13.90
CA ASN A 105 31.68 3.58 -14.10
C ASN A 105 32.95 4.39 -13.80
N PRO A 106 33.60 4.96 -14.83
CA PRO A 106 34.85 5.72 -14.64
C PRO A 106 34.64 7.02 -13.87
N VAL A 107 33.40 7.53 -13.79
CA VAL A 107 33.06 8.76 -13.06
C VAL A 107 33.17 8.58 -11.56
N VAL A 108 32.65 7.46 -11.06
CA VAL A 108 32.70 7.14 -9.64
C VAL A 108 33.85 6.22 -9.26
N GLY A 109 34.59 5.73 -10.24
CA GLY A 109 35.71 4.83 -10.04
C GLY A 109 35.35 3.45 -9.52
N GLY A 110 34.14 2.98 -9.81
CA GLY A 110 33.58 1.75 -9.26
C GLY A 110 32.49 1.12 -10.12
N PRO A 111 31.91 -0.01 -9.66
CA PRO A 111 30.82 -0.66 -10.35
C PRO A 111 29.54 0.18 -10.22
N ASP A 112 28.76 0.20 -11.30
CA ASP A 112 27.43 0.79 -11.35
C ASP A 112 26.40 -0.22 -11.86
N LEU A 113 25.16 -0.13 -11.36
CA LEU A 113 24.11 -1.09 -11.67
C LEU A 113 23.46 -0.77 -13.03
N VAL A 114 23.28 -1.80 -13.83
CA VAL A 114 22.48 -1.73 -15.05
C VAL A 114 21.10 -2.26 -14.76
N LYS A 115 20.08 -1.40 -14.87
CA LYS A 115 18.67 -1.75 -14.71
C LYS A 115 17.99 -1.83 -16.08
N ASN A 116 17.33 -2.94 -16.31
CA ASN A 116 16.52 -3.16 -17.50
C ASN A 116 15.05 -2.88 -17.16
N LEU A 117 14.42 -2.04 -17.97
CA LEU A 117 12.99 -1.80 -17.92
C LEU A 117 12.30 -2.85 -18.78
N GLU A 118 11.61 -3.78 -18.16
CA GLU A 118 10.97 -4.91 -18.83
C GLU A 118 9.49 -5.06 -18.44
N SER A 119 8.69 -5.59 -19.35
CA SER A 119 7.24 -5.83 -19.15
C SER A 119 6.96 -7.29 -18.76
N SER A 120 7.56 -7.74 -17.65
CA SER A 120 7.56 -9.16 -17.25
C SER A 120 6.63 -9.50 -16.09
N VAL A 121 6.02 -8.52 -15.43
CA VAL A 121 5.23 -8.76 -14.22
C VAL A 121 3.74 -8.72 -14.47
N LYS A 122 2.98 -9.25 -13.50
CA LYS A 122 1.55 -9.54 -13.62
C LYS A 122 0.80 -8.99 -12.42
N THR A 123 -0.49 -8.76 -12.62
CA THR A 123 -1.43 -8.44 -11.53
C THR A 123 -2.59 -9.40 -11.56
N LYS A 124 -3.20 -9.63 -10.41
CA LYS A 124 -4.38 -10.47 -10.27
C LYS A 124 -5.32 -9.90 -9.22
N TYR A 125 -6.60 -9.82 -9.55
CA TYR A 125 -7.65 -9.51 -8.61
C TYR A 125 -8.77 -10.53 -8.72
N ASP A 126 -9.26 -11.00 -7.59
CA ASP A 126 -10.47 -11.81 -7.46
C ASP A 126 -11.39 -11.12 -6.44
N GLY A 127 -12.66 -10.91 -6.77
CA GLY A 127 -13.63 -10.27 -5.90
C GLY A 127 -15.01 -10.89 -6.00
N LEU A 128 -15.60 -11.23 -4.85
CA LEU A 128 -17.01 -11.56 -4.72
C LEU A 128 -17.72 -10.38 -4.07
N LEU A 129 -18.65 -9.78 -4.79
CA LEU A 129 -19.43 -8.63 -4.35
C LEU A 129 -20.87 -9.07 -4.12
N LEU A 130 -21.34 -8.96 -2.89
CA LEU A 130 -22.71 -9.28 -2.51
C LEU A 130 -23.41 -8.01 -2.08
N SER A 131 -24.65 -7.82 -2.49
CA SER A 131 -25.45 -6.71 -1.99
C SER A 131 -26.92 -7.09 -1.83
N VAL A 132 -27.53 -6.48 -0.83
CA VAL A 132 -28.98 -6.49 -0.61
C VAL A 132 -29.43 -5.05 -0.52
N GLU A 133 -30.42 -4.71 -1.33
CA GLU A 133 -31.04 -3.40 -1.35
C GLU A 133 -32.53 -3.53 -1.10
N ARG A 134 -33.07 -2.68 -0.24
CA ARG A 134 -34.50 -2.50 -0.07
C ARG A 134 -34.90 -1.10 -0.47
N ARG A 135 -35.82 -0.98 -1.40
CA ARG A 135 -36.45 0.30 -1.78
C ARG A 135 -37.30 0.83 -0.62
N PHE A 136 -37.49 2.15 -0.60
CA PHE A 136 -38.27 2.78 0.46
C PHE A 136 -39.72 2.29 0.43
N ALA A 137 -40.12 1.53 1.44
CA ALA A 137 -41.47 1.08 1.66
C ALA A 137 -41.66 0.86 3.15
N HIS A 138 -42.91 1.07 3.65
CA HIS A 138 -43.28 0.90 5.07
C HIS A 138 -42.34 1.67 6.04
N GLY A 139 -41.85 2.84 5.63
CA GLY A 139 -41.06 3.71 6.47
C GLY A 139 -39.54 3.42 6.50
N TYR A 140 -39.02 2.51 5.71
CA TYR A 140 -37.56 2.30 5.66
C TYR A 140 -37.03 1.85 4.32
N GLN A 141 -35.77 2.19 4.10
CA GLN A 141 -34.92 1.69 3.00
C GLN A 141 -33.53 1.40 3.52
N PHE A 142 -32.81 0.48 2.89
CA PHE A 142 -31.41 0.25 3.21
C PHE A 142 -30.69 -0.41 2.05
N ARG A 143 -29.37 -0.29 2.08
CA ARG A 143 -28.44 -1.07 1.26
C ARG A 143 -27.35 -1.66 2.16
N ALA A 144 -27.17 -2.96 2.08
CA ALA A 144 -26.06 -3.67 2.66
C ALA A 144 -25.18 -4.23 1.54
N SER A 145 -23.87 -4.04 1.62
CA SER A 145 -22.91 -4.56 0.64
C SER A 145 -21.76 -5.23 1.36
N TYR A 146 -21.34 -6.36 0.83
CA TYR A 146 -20.17 -7.10 1.31
C TYR A 146 -19.28 -7.46 0.14
N THR A 147 -17.99 -7.17 0.30
CA THR A 147 -16.95 -7.54 -0.66
C THR A 147 -15.95 -8.46 0.03
N LEU A 148 -15.72 -9.62 -0.59
CA LEU A 148 -14.60 -10.50 -0.29
C LEU A 148 -13.65 -10.43 -1.47
N SER A 149 -12.43 -9.92 -1.27
CA SER A 149 -11.50 -9.72 -2.38
C SER A 149 -10.08 -10.11 -2.06
N LYS A 150 -9.30 -10.30 -3.12
CA LYS A 150 -7.90 -10.67 -3.08
C LYS A 150 -7.17 -10.03 -4.24
N ALA A 151 -6.20 -9.16 -3.95
CA ALA A 151 -5.39 -8.46 -4.93
C ALA A 151 -3.91 -8.80 -4.77
N PHE A 152 -3.26 -9.21 -5.87
CA PHE A 152 -1.85 -9.62 -5.90
C PHE A 152 -1.14 -8.98 -7.09
N ASN A 153 0.10 -8.60 -6.90
CA ASN A 153 0.99 -8.17 -7.97
C ASN A 153 2.47 -8.41 -7.61
N TYR A 154 3.38 -8.06 -8.52
CA TYR A 154 4.83 -8.20 -8.34
C TYR A 154 5.53 -6.91 -7.93
N ALA A 155 4.90 -5.75 -8.09
CA ALA A 155 5.49 -4.46 -7.78
C ALA A 155 4.48 -3.51 -7.17
N ASN A 156 4.94 -2.62 -6.30
CA ASN A 156 4.09 -1.66 -5.61
C ASN A 156 3.79 -0.41 -6.43
N ASP A 157 4.69 -0.05 -7.35
CA ASP A 157 4.64 1.24 -8.02
C ASP A 157 5.17 1.10 -9.44
N ASP A 158 4.27 1.19 -10.39
CA ASP A 158 4.58 1.15 -11.82
C ASP A 158 5.04 2.52 -12.34
N GLN A 159 4.90 3.59 -11.55
CA GLN A 159 5.21 4.95 -11.98
C GLN A 159 6.71 5.25 -11.89
N ILE A 160 7.42 4.57 -10.99
CA ILE A 160 8.86 4.77 -10.80
C ILE A 160 9.60 3.42 -10.85
N PRO A 161 9.54 2.71 -11.98
CA PRO A 161 10.07 1.33 -12.07
C PRO A 161 11.58 1.23 -11.86
N PHE A 162 12.32 2.33 -11.97
CA PHE A 162 13.76 2.36 -11.73
C PHE A 162 14.12 2.51 -10.24
N SER A 163 13.21 3.02 -9.43
CA SER A 163 13.44 3.22 -7.99
C SER A 163 13.11 1.97 -7.18
N ASN A 164 12.09 1.23 -7.59
CA ASN A 164 11.55 0.09 -6.87
C ASN A 164 11.95 -1.22 -7.57
N GLY A 165 13.24 -1.53 -7.54
CA GLY A 165 13.72 -2.80 -8.06
C GLY A 165 13.33 -3.99 -7.17
N PRO A 166 13.25 -5.21 -7.74
CA PRO A 166 12.98 -6.41 -6.98
C PRO A 166 14.08 -6.69 -5.95
N LEU A 167 13.70 -7.33 -4.84
CA LEU A 167 14.62 -7.73 -3.78
C LEU A 167 15.72 -8.67 -4.31
N ASP A 168 15.32 -9.63 -5.14
CA ASP A 168 16.23 -10.49 -5.89
C ASP A 168 15.90 -10.40 -7.38
N PRO A 169 16.76 -9.77 -8.19
CA PRO A 169 16.53 -9.62 -9.62
C PRO A 169 16.52 -10.95 -10.39
N ASN A 170 17.03 -12.04 -9.79
CA ASN A 170 17.03 -13.37 -10.39
C ASN A 170 15.82 -14.20 -9.96
N ASN A 171 15.07 -13.75 -8.95
CA ASN A 171 13.90 -14.43 -8.42
C ASN A 171 12.73 -13.47 -8.19
N LEU A 172 12.09 -13.05 -9.27
CA LEU A 172 10.94 -12.15 -9.20
C LEU A 172 9.76 -12.72 -8.40
N GLN A 173 9.72 -14.04 -8.18
CA GLN A 173 8.63 -14.67 -7.41
C GLN A 173 8.56 -14.14 -5.96
N LEU A 174 9.67 -13.65 -5.41
CA LEU A 174 9.69 -13.00 -4.09
C LEU A 174 8.89 -11.69 -4.06
N GLU A 175 8.68 -11.07 -5.23
CA GLU A 175 7.87 -9.86 -5.34
C GLU A 175 6.37 -10.15 -5.47
N TYR A 176 5.99 -11.39 -5.80
CA TYR A 176 4.58 -11.74 -5.91
C TYR A 176 3.93 -11.82 -4.53
N GLY A 177 3.08 -10.86 -4.23
CA GLY A 177 2.43 -10.75 -2.93
C GLY A 177 1.16 -9.91 -2.98
N PRO A 178 0.45 -9.82 -1.84
CA PRO A 178 -0.70 -8.92 -1.71
C PRO A 178 -0.34 -7.49 -2.10
N THR A 179 -1.26 -6.80 -2.77
CA THR A 179 -1.08 -5.36 -3.01
C THR A 179 -1.19 -4.57 -1.71
N PRO A 180 -0.60 -3.37 -1.60
CA PRO A 180 -0.72 -2.54 -0.39
C PRO A 180 -2.16 -2.19 -0.03
N ASN A 181 -3.06 -2.22 -1.00
CA ASN A 181 -4.48 -1.90 -0.84
C ASN A 181 -5.37 -3.16 -0.76
N ASP A 182 -4.77 -4.36 -0.64
CA ASP A 182 -5.54 -5.61 -0.50
C ASP A 182 -6.38 -5.58 0.79
N GLN A 183 -7.68 -5.47 0.63
CA GLN A 183 -8.66 -5.47 1.71
C GLN A 183 -9.55 -6.71 1.58
N ARG A 184 -9.33 -7.73 2.43
CA ARG A 184 -9.99 -9.03 2.30
C ARG A 184 -11.50 -8.98 2.47
N HIS A 185 -11.94 -8.23 3.44
CA HIS A 185 -13.34 -8.13 3.82
C HIS A 185 -13.72 -6.67 3.92
N ARG A 186 -14.79 -6.29 3.28
CA ARG A 186 -15.41 -4.98 3.44
C ARG A 186 -16.91 -5.13 3.49
N PHE A 187 -17.51 -4.67 4.58
CA PHE A 187 -18.94 -4.59 4.75
C PHE A 187 -19.36 -3.14 4.92
N THR A 188 -20.40 -2.74 4.20
CA THR A 188 -21.03 -1.42 4.37
C THR A 188 -22.54 -1.59 4.47
N PHE A 189 -23.13 -0.83 5.38
CA PHE A 189 -24.58 -0.73 5.52
C PHE A 189 -24.96 0.75 5.57
N ALA A 190 -25.96 1.15 4.80
CA ALA A 190 -26.52 2.48 4.85
C ALA A 190 -28.04 2.38 4.71
N GLY A 191 -28.78 3.17 5.47
CA GLY A 191 -30.23 3.14 5.41
C GLY A 191 -30.88 4.41 5.91
N VAL A 192 -32.21 4.47 5.71
CA VAL A 192 -33.09 5.51 6.28
C VAL A 192 -34.29 4.80 6.90
N PHE A 193 -34.57 5.14 8.14
CA PHE A 193 -35.63 4.52 8.94
C PHE A 193 -36.52 5.63 9.52
N ALA A 194 -37.78 5.66 9.12
CA ALA A 194 -38.77 6.51 9.76
C ALA A 194 -39.18 5.91 11.10
N ALA A 195 -39.29 6.74 12.12
CA ALA A 195 -39.68 6.38 13.45
C ALA A 195 -40.90 7.21 13.91
N PRO A 196 -41.52 6.85 15.02
CA PRO A 196 -42.62 7.63 15.62
C PRO A 196 -42.21 9.09 15.83
N LEU A 197 -43.21 9.95 15.93
CA LEU A 197 -43.04 11.42 16.11
C LEU A 197 -42.39 12.13 14.91
N GLY A 198 -42.32 11.52 13.72
CA GLY A 198 -41.71 12.08 12.52
C GLY A 198 -40.20 12.09 12.53
N LEU A 199 -39.56 11.35 13.41
CA LEU A 199 -38.12 11.17 13.42
C LEU A 199 -37.69 10.30 12.25
N GLN A 200 -36.49 10.60 11.70
CA GLN A 200 -35.81 9.76 10.73
C GLN A 200 -34.38 9.47 11.22
N PHE A 201 -33.97 8.22 11.16
CA PHE A 201 -32.63 7.75 11.47
C PHE A 201 -31.95 7.29 10.18
N ALA A 202 -30.77 7.80 9.91
CA ALA A 202 -29.97 7.38 8.76
C ALA A 202 -28.59 6.90 9.24
N PRO A 203 -28.46 5.62 9.61
CA PRO A 203 -27.19 5.02 9.97
C PRO A 203 -26.33 4.74 8.73
N ILE A 204 -25.00 4.89 8.89
CA ILE A 204 -23.99 4.37 7.99
C ILE A 204 -23.01 3.56 8.84
N PHE A 205 -22.80 2.30 8.47
CA PHE A 205 -21.87 1.41 9.13
C PHE A 205 -20.86 0.85 8.15
N THR A 206 -19.58 0.91 8.48
CA THR A 206 -18.49 0.38 7.66
C THR A 206 -17.60 -0.49 8.53
N LEU A 207 -17.38 -1.72 8.08
CA LEU A 207 -16.36 -2.63 8.59
C LEU A 207 -15.43 -3.02 7.44
N ALA A 208 -14.13 -2.97 7.66
CA ALA A 208 -13.17 -3.46 6.69
C ALA A 208 -11.98 -4.11 7.39
N SER A 209 -11.42 -5.15 6.78
CA SER A 209 -10.14 -5.69 7.24
C SER A 209 -9.01 -4.69 6.99
N GLY A 210 -7.98 -4.72 7.82
CA GLY A 210 -6.79 -3.92 7.63
C GLY A 210 -6.07 -4.27 6.33
N VAL A 211 -5.28 -3.32 5.83
CA VAL A 211 -4.40 -3.53 4.68
C VAL A 211 -3.11 -4.25 5.10
N PRO A 212 -2.43 -4.98 4.20
CA PRO A 212 -1.17 -5.64 4.51
C PRO A 212 -0.01 -4.66 4.59
N MET A 213 1.10 -5.12 5.15
CA MET A 213 2.33 -4.33 5.24
C MET A 213 3.57 -5.20 5.02
N ASP A 214 4.64 -4.61 4.50
CA ASP A 214 5.94 -5.25 4.45
C ASP A 214 6.57 -5.35 5.84
N ILE A 215 7.34 -6.41 6.06
CA ILE A 215 8.16 -6.60 7.26
C ILE A 215 9.62 -6.37 6.86
N LEU A 216 10.17 -5.25 7.34
CA LEU A 216 11.49 -4.79 6.95
C LEU A 216 12.59 -5.39 7.85
N LEU A 217 13.83 -5.33 7.37
CA LEU A 217 15.00 -5.64 8.18
C LEU A 217 15.11 -4.69 9.38
N PRO A 218 15.85 -5.07 10.43
CA PRO A 218 16.00 -4.25 11.62
C PRO A 218 16.54 -2.83 11.40
N ASP A 219 17.26 -2.58 10.34
CA ASP A 219 17.75 -1.26 9.94
C ASP A 219 16.73 -0.46 9.10
N GLY A 220 15.61 -1.09 8.71
CA GLY A 220 14.59 -0.49 7.88
C GLY A 220 14.99 -0.33 6.39
N SER A 221 16.14 -0.88 5.99
CA SER A 221 16.71 -0.66 4.65
C SER A 221 15.97 -1.40 3.55
N THR A 222 15.48 -2.61 3.85
CA THR A 222 14.80 -3.47 2.88
C THR A 222 13.89 -4.47 3.59
N ARG A 223 13.06 -5.16 2.84
CA ARG A 223 12.23 -6.26 3.32
C ARG A 223 13.09 -7.45 3.77
N ILE A 224 12.63 -8.20 4.78
CA ILE A 224 13.29 -9.45 5.18
C ILE A 224 13.32 -10.40 3.97
N PRO A 225 14.49 -10.85 3.52
CA PRO A 225 14.61 -11.86 2.48
C PRO A 225 13.83 -13.12 2.84
N ALA A 226 13.36 -13.87 1.87
CA ALA A 226 12.48 -15.04 2.02
C ALA A 226 11.05 -14.74 2.50
N LEU A 227 10.69 -13.51 2.84
CA LEU A 227 9.30 -13.12 3.03
C LEU A 227 8.67 -12.61 1.74
N GLN A 228 7.47 -13.10 1.48
CA GLN A 228 6.61 -12.54 0.45
C GLN A 228 6.33 -11.06 0.76
N ARG A 229 6.22 -10.25 -0.27
CA ARG A 229 5.84 -8.84 -0.14
C ARG A 229 4.49 -8.71 0.57
N ASN A 230 4.38 -7.70 1.44
CA ASN A 230 3.19 -7.42 2.22
C ASN A 230 2.69 -8.64 3.04
N ALA A 231 3.62 -9.38 3.65
CA ALA A 231 3.31 -10.57 4.43
C ALA A 231 2.61 -10.25 5.76
N GLY A 232 2.91 -9.10 6.36
CA GLY A 232 2.29 -8.66 7.61
C GLY A 232 0.79 -8.43 7.44
N GLY A 233 -0.01 -8.99 8.34
CA GLY A 233 -1.47 -8.97 8.27
C GLY A 233 -2.07 -9.96 7.25
N ARG A 234 -1.26 -10.80 6.62
CA ARG A 234 -1.69 -11.83 5.67
C ARG A 234 -1.12 -13.20 5.98
N LEU A 235 0.20 -13.31 6.17
CA LEU A 235 0.85 -14.52 6.64
C LEU A 235 1.02 -14.51 8.16
N PHE A 236 1.19 -13.33 8.74
CA PHE A 236 1.36 -13.14 10.18
C PHE A 236 0.33 -12.12 10.68
N HIS A 237 -0.41 -12.48 11.71
CA HIS A 237 -1.40 -11.61 12.36
C HIS A 237 -0.91 -11.07 13.70
N THR A 238 0.08 -11.74 14.29
CA THR A 238 0.66 -11.39 15.58
C THR A 238 2.19 -11.45 15.57
N GLY A 239 2.82 -10.73 16.49
CA GLY A 239 4.27 -10.81 16.68
C GLY A 239 4.74 -12.22 17.05
N ALA A 240 3.92 -13.02 17.74
CA ALA A 240 4.25 -14.40 18.07
C ALA A 240 4.40 -15.28 16.83
N GLU A 241 3.51 -15.13 15.84
CA GLU A 241 3.60 -15.85 14.57
C GLU A 241 4.85 -15.44 13.78
N LEU A 242 5.16 -14.13 13.74
CA LEU A 242 6.39 -13.66 13.12
C LEU A 242 7.63 -14.18 13.85
N ASN A 243 7.63 -14.19 15.18
CA ASN A 243 8.75 -14.69 15.97
C ASN A 243 9.05 -16.17 15.69
N ALA A 244 8.02 -17.00 15.50
CA ALA A 244 8.22 -18.39 15.10
C ALA A 244 8.97 -18.52 13.76
N PHE A 245 8.62 -17.69 12.79
CA PHE A 245 9.33 -17.61 11.51
C PHE A 245 10.76 -17.08 11.68
N ILE A 246 10.96 -16.01 12.45
CA ILE A 246 12.29 -15.43 12.72
C ILE A 246 13.21 -16.48 13.38
N GLN A 247 12.70 -17.26 14.33
CA GLN A 247 13.48 -18.34 14.97
C GLN A 247 13.91 -19.42 13.98
N GLN A 248 13.03 -19.81 13.05
CA GLN A 248 13.38 -20.76 11.98
C GLN A 248 14.46 -20.18 11.06
N LEU A 249 14.32 -18.91 10.68
CA LEU A 249 15.29 -18.22 9.83
C LEU A 249 16.66 -18.11 10.53
N ASN A 250 16.68 -17.76 11.81
CA ASN A 250 17.90 -17.67 12.60
C ASN A 250 18.59 -19.03 12.76
N ALA A 251 17.83 -20.11 12.94
CA ALA A 251 18.36 -21.47 12.99
C ALA A 251 19.01 -21.90 11.67
N ALA A 252 18.56 -21.33 10.54
CA ALA A 252 19.10 -21.61 9.20
C ALA A 252 20.26 -20.70 8.80
N SER A 253 20.76 -19.79 9.64
CA SER A 253 21.91 -18.88 9.45
C SER A 253 21.61 -17.40 9.66
N GLY A 254 20.36 -17.01 9.92
CA GLY A 254 19.98 -15.61 10.02
C GLY A 254 20.12 -14.85 8.69
N ILE A 255 20.28 -13.54 8.78
CA ILE A 255 20.54 -12.67 7.63
C ILE A 255 21.99 -12.18 7.70
N ALA A 256 22.74 -12.42 6.62
CA ALA A 256 24.16 -12.08 6.54
C ALA A 256 24.98 -12.58 7.75
N GLY A 257 24.65 -13.78 8.25
CA GLY A 257 25.31 -14.36 9.42
C GLY A 257 24.92 -13.72 10.76
N GLN A 258 23.90 -12.89 10.79
CA GLN A 258 23.38 -12.27 12.02
C GLN A 258 21.95 -12.73 12.32
N PRO A 259 21.65 -13.12 13.58
CA PRO A 259 20.30 -13.44 13.95
C PRO A 259 19.43 -12.18 13.99
N LEU A 260 18.21 -12.31 13.44
CA LEU A 260 17.20 -11.26 13.54
C LEU A 260 16.65 -11.21 14.98
N PRO A 261 16.47 -10.02 15.56
CA PRO A 261 15.84 -9.88 16.86
C PRO A 261 14.35 -10.23 16.82
N LEU A 262 13.82 -10.66 17.93
CA LEU A 262 12.40 -10.94 18.09
C LEU A 262 11.62 -9.63 18.33
N VAL A 263 10.38 -9.62 17.90
CA VAL A 263 9.43 -8.56 18.19
C VAL A 263 8.56 -8.92 19.41
N ARG A 264 7.77 -7.98 19.91
CA ARG A 264 6.79 -8.29 20.96
C ARG A 264 5.76 -9.28 20.43
N ASN A 265 5.41 -10.27 21.22
CA ASN A 265 4.43 -11.29 20.84
C ASN A 265 3.03 -10.71 20.57
N ASP A 266 2.68 -9.61 21.23
CA ASP A 266 1.42 -8.88 21.07
C ASP A 266 1.44 -7.82 19.93
N ALA A 267 2.56 -7.70 19.21
CA ALA A 267 2.61 -6.80 18.05
C ALA A 267 1.58 -7.21 16.99
N ARG A 268 0.87 -6.22 16.46
CA ARG A 268 -0.13 -6.39 15.40
C ARG A 268 0.40 -5.84 14.09
N PHE A 269 -0.04 -6.40 12.97
CA PHE A 269 0.40 -6.01 11.64
C PHE A 269 -0.66 -5.25 10.87
N ASN A 270 -1.91 -5.44 11.21
CA ASN A 270 -3.02 -4.69 10.65
C ASN A 270 -4.09 -4.48 11.71
N ASP A 271 -4.91 -3.48 11.48
CA ASP A 271 -6.10 -3.27 12.28
C ASP A 271 -7.32 -3.17 11.37
N SER A 272 -8.48 -3.58 11.88
CA SER A 272 -9.73 -3.46 11.16
C SER A 272 -10.25 -2.03 11.26
N PHE A 273 -10.85 -1.55 10.18
CA PHE A 273 -11.57 -0.29 10.17
C PHE A 273 -13.02 -0.51 10.61
N ASN A 274 -13.49 0.29 11.54
CA ASN A 274 -14.85 0.24 12.05
C ASN A 274 -15.38 1.67 12.27
N SER A 275 -16.45 2.03 11.56
CA SER A 275 -17.13 3.32 11.74
C SER A 275 -18.62 3.13 11.75
N PHE A 276 -19.27 3.78 12.71
CA PHE A 276 -20.71 3.90 12.76
C PHE A 276 -21.10 5.37 12.86
N ASP A 277 -21.71 5.88 11.80
CA ASP A 277 -22.17 7.25 11.69
C ASP A 277 -23.70 7.26 11.72
N LEU A 278 -24.27 8.25 12.36
CA LEU A 278 -25.72 8.35 12.50
C LEU A 278 -26.20 9.78 12.26
N ARG A 279 -27.14 9.92 11.33
CA ARG A 279 -27.90 11.16 11.18
C ARG A 279 -29.31 10.98 11.76
N VAL A 280 -29.76 11.95 12.53
CA VAL A 280 -31.14 12.04 13.05
C VAL A 280 -31.75 13.33 12.57
N THR A 281 -32.92 13.24 11.95
CA THR A 281 -33.68 14.41 11.48
C THR A 281 -35.11 14.35 11.92
N ARG A 282 -35.73 15.51 12.04
CA ARG A 282 -37.17 15.63 12.31
C ARG A 282 -37.77 16.84 11.58
N PRO A 283 -38.47 16.62 10.46
CA PRO A 283 -39.12 17.73 9.75
C PRO A 283 -40.37 18.23 10.48
N PHE A 284 -40.47 19.53 10.60
CA PHE A 284 -41.64 20.25 11.10
C PHE A 284 -42.25 21.09 9.99
N LYS A 285 -43.60 21.06 9.87
CA LYS A 285 -44.30 22.00 9.00
C LYS A 285 -44.66 23.24 9.82
N LEU A 286 -44.27 24.41 9.33
CA LEU A 286 -44.66 25.71 9.89
C LEU A 286 -45.57 26.39 8.88
N GLY A 287 -46.90 26.25 9.09
CA GLY A 287 -47.91 26.66 8.14
C GLY A 287 -47.95 25.80 6.88
N GLU A 288 -48.42 26.33 5.77
CA GLU A 288 -48.66 25.59 4.52
C GLU A 288 -47.40 25.53 3.61
N HIS A 289 -46.50 26.51 3.72
CA HIS A 289 -45.41 26.70 2.77
C HIS A 289 -44.01 26.46 3.35
N VAL A 290 -43.86 26.47 4.66
CA VAL A 290 -42.54 26.38 5.29
C VAL A 290 -42.34 25.05 5.97
N ARG A 291 -41.24 24.36 5.63
CA ARG A 291 -40.78 23.16 6.32
C ARG A 291 -39.42 23.43 6.92
N VAL A 292 -39.26 23.17 8.19
CA VAL A 292 -38.01 23.27 8.94
C VAL A 292 -37.60 21.89 9.40
N GLU A 293 -36.37 21.52 9.11
CA GLU A 293 -35.79 20.19 9.42
C GLU A 293 -34.47 20.37 10.18
N PRO A 294 -34.46 20.29 11.51
CA PRO A 294 -33.25 20.17 12.28
C PRO A 294 -32.59 18.82 11.97
N ILE A 295 -31.26 18.85 11.89
CA ILE A 295 -30.40 17.70 11.56
C ILE A 295 -29.33 17.62 12.63
N VAL A 296 -29.16 16.42 13.20
CA VAL A 296 -28.05 16.09 14.10
C VAL A 296 -27.31 14.93 13.47
N GLU A 297 -26.01 15.09 13.26
CA GLU A 297 -25.11 14.06 12.76
C GLU A 297 -24.04 13.74 13.79
N VAL A 298 -23.81 12.46 13.98
CA VAL A 298 -22.75 11.95 14.84
C VAL A 298 -21.86 11.04 13.99
N PHE A 299 -20.61 11.41 13.85
CA PHE A 299 -19.61 10.62 13.16
C PHE A 299 -18.86 9.77 14.17
N ASN A 300 -18.58 8.52 13.83
CA ASN A 300 -17.94 7.54 14.70
C ASN A 300 -18.57 7.50 16.10
N LEU A 301 -19.85 7.18 16.15
CA LEU A 301 -20.68 7.21 17.36
C LEU A 301 -20.03 6.49 18.54
N PHE A 302 -19.39 5.35 18.30
CA PHE A 302 -18.75 4.54 19.33
C PHE A 302 -17.33 4.99 19.68
N ASN A 303 -16.82 6.04 19.00
CA ASN A 303 -15.46 6.59 19.20
C ASN A 303 -14.36 5.53 19.09
N VAL A 304 -14.48 4.65 18.09
CA VAL A 304 -13.46 3.63 17.82
C VAL A 304 -12.23 4.30 17.22
N THR A 305 -11.05 4.00 17.74
CA THR A 305 -9.80 4.43 17.13
C THR A 305 -9.45 3.49 15.98
N ASN A 306 -9.54 3.99 14.74
CA ASN A 306 -9.19 3.23 13.55
C ASN A 306 -7.73 3.46 13.19
N VAL A 307 -6.90 2.45 13.37
CA VAL A 307 -5.48 2.47 13.01
C VAL A 307 -5.36 2.09 11.54
N LEU A 308 -4.88 3.02 10.71
CA LEU A 308 -4.72 2.82 9.27
C LEU A 308 -3.33 2.30 8.91
N GLY A 309 -2.35 2.51 9.78
CA GLY A 309 -1.00 2.02 9.59
C GLY A 309 -0.30 1.79 10.91
N VAL A 310 0.49 0.73 10.95
CA VAL A 310 1.41 0.42 12.04
C VAL A 310 2.85 0.52 11.56
N SER A 311 3.77 0.77 12.48
CA SER A 311 5.19 0.82 12.15
C SER A 311 5.68 -0.56 11.71
N ASN A 312 6.24 -0.64 10.53
CA ASN A 312 6.94 -1.81 10.00
C ASN A 312 8.47 -1.63 10.03
N VAL A 313 8.93 -0.49 10.43
CA VAL A 313 10.33 -0.14 10.64
C VAL A 313 10.64 -0.13 12.12
N ASN A 314 11.90 -0.07 12.41
CA ASN A 314 12.44 0.18 13.71
C ASN A 314 12.95 -1.00 14.47
N TYR A 315 13.76 -1.52 13.77
CA TYR A 315 14.85 -2.20 14.34
C TYR A 315 16.04 -1.24 14.31
N SER A 316 16.36 -0.41 15.19
CA SER A 316 17.53 0.50 15.18
C SER A 316 18.87 -0.25 15.01
N GLY A 317 18.94 -1.08 13.99
CA GLY A 317 20.02 -2.02 13.71
C GLY A 317 20.07 -3.22 14.66
N PHE A 318 20.92 -4.15 14.35
CA PHE A 318 21.14 -5.38 15.14
C PHE A 318 21.67 -5.12 16.57
N SER A 319 22.19 -3.93 16.84
CA SER A 319 22.64 -3.51 18.17
C SER A 319 21.50 -3.14 19.12
N ASN A 320 20.30 -2.90 18.63
CA ASN A 320 19.15 -2.51 19.43
C ASN A 320 18.40 -3.72 20.02
N VAL A 321 19.10 -4.57 20.74
CA VAL A 321 18.57 -5.79 21.33
C VAL A 321 18.72 -5.73 22.85
N LEU A 322 17.65 -6.08 23.60
CA LEU A 322 17.67 -6.06 25.06
C LEU A 322 18.53 -7.18 25.66
N VAL A 323 18.34 -8.38 25.14
CA VAL A 323 19.01 -9.56 25.63
C VAL A 323 19.49 -10.38 24.47
N ARG A 324 20.78 -10.60 24.43
CA ARG A 324 21.43 -11.52 23.50
C ARG A 324 22.42 -12.33 24.28
N ASP A 325 22.37 -13.65 24.16
CA ASP A 325 23.38 -14.51 24.75
C ASP A 325 24.67 -14.39 23.92
N SER A 326 25.73 -13.87 24.55
CA SER A 326 27.03 -13.72 23.88
C SER A 326 27.71 -15.06 23.58
N ASN A 327 27.30 -16.13 24.26
CA ASN A 327 27.87 -17.47 24.07
C ASN A 327 27.10 -18.27 22.99
N ASP A 328 25.92 -17.83 22.63
CA ASP A 328 25.11 -18.43 21.54
C ASP A 328 24.96 -17.43 20.40
N PRO A 329 25.73 -17.61 19.30
CA PRO A 329 25.65 -16.70 18.15
C PRO A 329 24.29 -16.73 17.44
N THR A 330 23.45 -17.72 17.71
CA THR A 330 22.09 -17.81 17.16
C THR A 330 21.06 -17.09 18.03
N SER A 331 21.43 -16.61 19.21
CA SER A 331 20.53 -15.89 20.10
C SER A 331 20.05 -14.59 19.49
N ALA A 332 18.75 -14.50 19.22
CA ALA A 332 18.14 -13.31 18.60
C ALA A 332 17.92 -12.16 19.59
N GLY A 333 17.62 -12.49 20.84
CA GLY A 333 17.19 -11.49 21.85
C GLY A 333 15.91 -10.74 21.44
N PHE A 334 15.57 -9.72 22.22
CA PHE A 334 14.41 -8.85 21.95
C PHE A 334 14.86 -7.43 21.63
N LEU A 335 14.10 -6.73 20.78
CA LEU A 335 14.35 -5.31 20.50
C LEU A 335 14.27 -4.48 21.77
N ARG A 336 15.28 -3.64 22.03
CA ARG A 336 15.38 -2.79 23.21
C ARG A 336 14.27 -1.75 23.25
N SER A 337 14.00 -1.12 22.12
CA SER A 337 12.94 -0.15 21.98
C SER A 337 12.36 -0.33 20.58
N SER A 338 11.19 -0.91 20.50
CA SER A 338 10.55 -1.17 19.21
C SER A 338 9.26 -0.37 19.09
N SER A 339 9.14 0.39 18.02
CA SER A 339 7.85 0.89 17.56
C SER A 339 7.17 -0.08 16.59
N PHE A 340 7.81 -1.19 16.24
CA PHE A 340 7.25 -2.22 15.36
C PHE A 340 5.88 -2.69 15.88
N GLY A 341 4.88 -2.66 14.99
CA GLY A 341 3.49 -2.98 15.33
C GLY A 341 2.77 -1.91 16.16
N ARG A 342 3.38 -0.75 16.42
CA ARG A 342 2.69 0.38 17.07
C ARG A 342 1.97 1.24 16.03
N PRO A 343 0.82 1.83 16.38
CA PRO A 343 0.11 2.74 15.51
C PRO A 343 0.96 3.95 15.12
N VAL A 344 1.01 4.26 13.81
CA VAL A 344 1.67 5.46 13.27
C VAL A 344 0.69 6.38 12.55
N THR A 345 -0.40 5.83 12.02
CA THR A 345 -1.46 6.59 11.36
C THR A 345 -2.82 6.12 11.83
N THR A 346 -3.70 7.05 12.14
CA THR A 346 -5.11 6.78 12.46
C THR A 346 -6.00 7.49 11.45
N ALA A 347 -7.24 7.02 11.30
CA ALA A 347 -8.23 7.73 10.53
C ALA A 347 -8.43 9.14 11.11
N GLY A 348 -8.39 10.14 10.25
CA GLY A 348 -8.41 11.55 10.62
C GLY A 348 -9.51 12.33 9.93
N GLY A 349 -9.54 13.63 10.20
CA GLY A 349 -10.56 14.56 9.70
C GLY A 349 -11.71 14.73 10.68
N VAL A 350 -12.22 15.96 10.77
CA VAL A 350 -13.29 16.30 11.75
C VAL A 350 -14.59 15.59 11.40
N PHE A 351 -14.89 15.45 10.11
CA PHE A 351 -16.10 14.76 9.60
C PHE A 351 -15.75 13.62 8.67
N GLY A 352 -14.54 13.05 8.81
CA GLY A 352 -14.09 11.90 8.05
C GLY A 352 -14.64 10.60 8.63
N SER A 353 -15.00 9.64 7.77
CA SER A 353 -15.42 8.32 8.22
C SER A 353 -14.32 7.66 9.05
N GLY A 354 -14.67 7.20 10.24
CA GLY A 354 -13.75 6.53 11.17
C GLY A 354 -12.75 7.45 11.89
N GLY A 355 -12.79 8.76 11.68
CA GLY A 355 -12.04 9.74 12.48
C GLY A 355 -12.53 9.81 13.93
N PRO A 356 -12.01 10.74 14.75
CA PRO A 356 -12.52 10.98 16.10
C PRO A 356 -14.02 11.29 16.09
N ARG A 357 -14.72 10.91 17.17
CA ARG A 357 -16.14 11.19 17.26
C ARG A 357 -16.41 12.71 17.16
N ALA A 358 -17.27 13.08 16.23
CA ALA A 358 -17.64 14.47 15.98
C ALA A 358 -19.16 14.62 15.88
N PHE A 359 -19.65 15.81 16.21
CA PHE A 359 -21.06 16.16 16.10
C PHE A 359 -21.21 17.32 15.13
N GLN A 360 -22.23 17.21 14.27
CA GLN A 360 -22.64 18.31 13.39
C GLN A 360 -24.11 18.60 13.60
N PHE A 361 -24.44 19.90 13.65
CA PHE A 361 -25.81 20.38 13.76
C PHE A 361 -26.13 21.25 12.56
N ALA A 362 -27.26 21.01 11.94
CA ALA A 362 -27.74 21.80 10.80
C ALA A 362 -29.24 21.99 10.86
N VAL A 363 -29.73 23.00 10.15
CA VAL A 363 -31.14 23.25 9.94
C VAL A 363 -31.37 23.44 8.44
N ARG A 364 -32.29 22.67 7.87
CA ARG A 364 -32.76 22.85 6.49
C ARG A 364 -34.12 23.52 6.53
N THR A 365 -34.27 24.60 5.78
CA THR A 365 -35.54 25.26 5.53
C THR A 365 -35.94 25.12 4.07
N THR A 366 -37.19 24.77 3.82
CA THR A 366 -37.78 24.69 2.47
C THR A 366 -39.06 25.55 2.46
N PHE A 367 -39.22 26.39 1.44
CA PHE A 367 -40.32 27.30 1.27
C PHE A 367 -41.21 26.90 0.09
#